data_57301d3e98f0fd93d14462734601810a
#
_entry.id   57301d3e98f0fd93d14462734601810a
#
_cell.length_a   1.000
_cell.length_b   1.000
_cell.length_c   1.000
_cell.angle_alpha   90.00
_cell.angle_beta   90.00
_cell.angle_gamma   90.00
#
_symmetry.space_group_name_H-M   'P 1'
#
loop_
_entity.id
_entity.type
_entity.pdbx_description
1 polymer ?
#
loop_
_entity_poly.entity_id
_entity_poly.type
_entity_poly.pdbx_seq_one_letter_code
_entity_poly.pdbx_strand_id
1 'polypeptide(L)'
;ASEFWKGTKLEMRCADFLAQKADEQFDMLVANPPYIRHHYIETQTKKRLQHEVMSQTGIKISGLAGLYCYFMMLSAQWLKDGGLSCWLVPSEFMDVNYGVAVKRYLLQNVELLHIHRFKADDLQFADALVSSCIVVFRKSVPPSCHEVKFTIGGTINNPETIRTIKANQLRAEDKWTNLFNHGPIQTEAEATLGDFFTVKRGVATGDN
;
A
#
# COMPACT_ATOMS: atom_id res chain seq x y z
N ALA A 1 3.54 -12.48 23.66
CA ALA A 1 2.75 -11.22 23.83
C ALA A 1 2.76 -10.75 25.29
N SER A 2 2.67 -11.66 26.28
CA SER A 2 2.54 -11.29 27.73
C SER A 2 3.75 -10.58 28.33
N GLU A 3 4.95 -10.75 27.80
CA GLU A 3 6.17 -10.13 28.37
C GLU A 3 6.29 -8.63 28.04
N PHE A 4 5.83 -8.22 26.87
CA PHE A 4 5.89 -6.81 26.44
C PHE A 4 4.79 -5.93 27.04
N TRP A 5 3.69 -6.54 27.50
CA TRP A 5 2.48 -5.81 27.92
C TRP A 5 2.18 -5.97 29.42
N LYS A 6 3.19 -6.25 30.23
CA LYS A 6 3.04 -6.36 31.69
C LYS A 6 2.42 -5.09 32.26
N GLY A 7 1.21 -5.22 32.80
CA GLY A 7 0.49 -4.12 33.46
C GLY A 7 -0.44 -3.29 32.56
N THR A 8 -0.50 -3.56 31.26
CA THR A 8 -1.44 -2.86 30.37
C THR A 8 -2.66 -3.74 30.08
N LYS A 9 -3.86 -3.23 30.29
CA LYS A 9 -5.11 -3.91 29.93
C LYS A 9 -5.29 -3.79 28.42
N LEU A 10 -5.08 -4.90 27.69
CA LEU A 10 -5.37 -4.96 26.26
C LEU A 10 -6.84 -5.29 26.05
N GLU A 11 -7.54 -4.48 25.28
CA GLU A 11 -8.84 -4.81 24.76
C GLU A 11 -8.69 -5.62 23.48
N MET A 12 -9.18 -6.86 23.47
CA MET A 12 -9.12 -7.75 22.32
C MET A 12 -10.51 -7.92 21.72
N ARG A 13 -10.65 -7.61 20.42
CA ARG A 13 -11.87 -7.83 19.65
C ARG A 13 -11.58 -8.88 18.57
N CYS A 14 -12.29 -10.00 18.58
CA CYS A 14 -12.24 -11.00 17.54
C CYS A 14 -13.41 -10.77 16.57
N ALA A 15 -13.14 -10.11 15.43
CA ALA A 15 -14.16 -9.75 14.46
C ALA A 15 -13.56 -9.57 13.06
N ASP A 16 -14.40 -9.65 12.02
CA ASP A 16 -14.00 -9.24 10.67
C ASP A 16 -13.92 -7.71 10.60
N PHE A 17 -12.71 -7.18 10.54
CA PHE A 17 -12.44 -5.74 10.48
C PHE A 17 -13.21 -5.03 9.35
N LEU A 18 -13.31 -5.67 8.16
CA LEU A 18 -13.97 -5.10 7.00
C LEU A 18 -15.51 -5.16 7.08
N ALA A 19 -16.06 -5.87 8.06
CA ALA A 19 -17.49 -5.88 8.34
C ALA A 19 -17.86 -4.95 9.50
N GLN A 20 -16.89 -4.44 10.24
CA GLN A 20 -17.12 -3.52 11.37
C GLN A 20 -17.26 -2.08 10.89
N LYS A 21 -18.12 -1.33 11.57
CA LYS A 21 -18.12 0.13 11.50
C LYS A 21 -17.27 0.68 12.63
N ALA A 22 -16.55 1.76 12.36
CA ALA A 22 -15.77 2.42 13.40
C ALA A 22 -16.73 3.01 14.46
N ASP A 23 -16.72 2.45 15.64
CA ASP A 23 -17.45 2.92 16.81
C ASP A 23 -16.62 3.89 17.68
N GLU A 24 -15.32 3.88 17.46
CA GLU A 24 -14.35 4.79 18.06
C GLU A 24 -13.21 5.11 17.09
N GLN A 25 -12.46 6.15 17.36
CA GLN A 25 -11.33 6.58 16.55
C GLN A 25 -10.05 6.65 17.39
N PHE A 26 -8.94 6.27 16.75
CA PHE A 26 -7.63 6.14 17.38
C PHE A 26 -6.65 7.18 16.84
N ASP A 27 -5.65 7.53 17.66
CA ASP A 27 -4.55 8.39 17.25
C ASP A 27 -3.56 7.67 16.34
N MET A 28 -3.49 6.33 16.47
CA MET A 28 -2.59 5.49 15.68
C MET A 28 -3.24 4.15 15.32
N LEU A 29 -2.99 3.70 14.08
CA LEU A 29 -3.35 2.38 13.60
C LEU A 29 -2.09 1.70 13.07
N VAL A 30 -1.78 0.51 13.59
CA VAL A 30 -0.68 -0.34 13.11
C VAL A 30 -1.26 -1.67 12.68
N ALA A 31 -0.98 -2.09 11.45
CA ALA A 31 -1.60 -3.29 10.90
C ALA A 31 -0.67 -4.12 10.03
N ASN A 32 -0.83 -5.42 10.14
CA ASN A 32 -0.37 -6.42 9.20
C ASN A 32 -1.61 -7.20 8.73
N PRO A 33 -2.28 -6.75 7.63
CA PRO A 33 -3.52 -7.35 7.17
C PRO A 33 -3.28 -8.70 6.49
N PRO A 34 -4.30 -9.55 6.33
CA PRO A 34 -4.15 -10.82 5.63
C PRO A 34 -3.85 -10.61 4.13
N TYR A 35 -2.82 -11.33 3.60
CA TYR A 35 -2.36 -11.26 2.21
C TYR A 35 -3.16 -12.20 1.30
N ILE A 36 -4.49 -12.07 1.30
CA ILE A 36 -5.39 -12.89 0.50
C ILE A 36 -5.46 -12.34 -0.92
N ARG A 37 -5.14 -13.18 -1.91
CA ARG A 37 -5.22 -12.82 -3.34
C ARG A 37 -6.67 -12.71 -3.79
N HIS A 38 -6.93 -11.87 -4.79
CA HIS A 38 -8.27 -11.54 -5.30
C HIS A 38 -9.15 -12.74 -5.65
N HIS A 39 -8.58 -13.85 -6.13
CA HIS A 39 -9.36 -15.03 -6.53
C HIS A 39 -9.87 -15.85 -5.33
N TYR A 40 -9.32 -15.66 -4.13
CA TYR A 40 -9.82 -16.26 -2.89
C TYR A 40 -10.84 -15.39 -2.15
N ILE A 41 -11.11 -14.16 -2.64
CA ILE A 41 -12.16 -13.31 -2.07
C ILE A 41 -13.48 -13.66 -2.74
N GLU A 42 -14.49 -13.99 -1.92
CA GLU A 42 -15.82 -14.29 -2.41
C GLU A 42 -16.39 -13.13 -3.25
N THR A 43 -17.10 -13.45 -4.32
CA THR A 43 -17.59 -12.47 -5.30
C THR A 43 -18.51 -11.42 -4.68
N GLN A 44 -19.41 -11.79 -3.77
CA GLN A 44 -20.32 -10.86 -3.11
C GLN A 44 -19.54 -9.93 -2.16
N THR A 45 -18.64 -10.48 -1.36
CA THR A 45 -17.75 -9.72 -0.48
C THR A 45 -16.92 -8.72 -1.28
N LYS A 46 -16.35 -9.14 -2.41
CA LYS A 46 -15.57 -8.27 -3.29
C LYS A 46 -16.41 -7.10 -3.81
N LYS A 47 -17.62 -7.34 -4.28
CA LYS A 47 -18.53 -6.28 -4.75
C LYS A 47 -18.89 -5.29 -3.64
N ARG A 48 -19.19 -5.79 -2.44
CA ARG A 48 -19.45 -4.97 -1.26
C ARG A 48 -18.25 -4.07 -0.96
N LEU A 49 -17.05 -4.63 -0.86
CA LEU A 49 -15.83 -3.88 -0.55
C LEU A 49 -15.49 -2.85 -1.64
N GLN A 50 -15.69 -3.18 -2.92
CA GLN A 50 -15.51 -2.22 -4.02
C GLN A 50 -16.48 -1.03 -3.90
N HIS A 51 -17.74 -1.31 -3.55
CA HIS A 51 -18.74 -0.26 -3.31
C HIS A 51 -18.37 0.62 -2.11
N GLU A 52 -17.93 0.02 -1.01
CA GLU A 52 -17.51 0.75 0.20
C GLU A 52 -16.30 1.64 -0.08
N VAL A 53 -15.26 1.13 -0.77
CA VAL A 53 -14.11 1.93 -1.18
C VAL A 53 -14.56 3.11 -2.05
N MET A 54 -15.40 2.87 -3.05
CA MET A 54 -15.91 3.95 -3.91
C MET A 54 -16.70 4.99 -3.12
N SER A 55 -17.55 4.56 -2.19
CA SER A 55 -18.36 5.44 -1.35
C SER A 55 -17.52 6.30 -0.42
N GLN A 56 -16.47 5.73 0.20
CA GLN A 56 -15.66 6.43 1.20
C GLN A 56 -14.54 7.27 0.58
N THR A 57 -13.98 6.85 -0.56
CA THR A 57 -12.77 7.47 -1.13
C THR A 57 -12.98 8.15 -2.47
N GLY A 58 -14.10 7.89 -3.14
CA GLY A 58 -14.33 8.31 -4.53
C GLY A 58 -13.50 7.54 -5.56
N ILE A 59 -12.77 6.49 -5.16
CA ILE A 59 -11.84 5.76 -6.02
C ILE A 59 -12.41 4.40 -6.39
N LYS A 60 -12.43 4.10 -7.69
CA LYS A 60 -12.80 2.76 -8.18
C LYS A 60 -11.60 1.82 -8.08
N ILE A 61 -11.72 0.79 -7.24
CA ILE A 61 -10.70 -0.25 -7.09
C ILE A 61 -10.98 -1.44 -8.02
N SER A 62 -9.92 -2.01 -8.60
CA SER A 62 -10.00 -3.18 -9.47
C SER A 62 -10.42 -4.44 -8.71
N GLY A 63 -11.24 -5.31 -9.32
CA GLY A 63 -11.55 -6.64 -8.79
C GLY A 63 -10.34 -7.60 -8.72
N LEU A 64 -9.18 -7.20 -9.25
CA LEU A 64 -7.92 -7.94 -9.16
C LEU A 64 -7.10 -7.54 -7.91
N ALA A 65 -7.56 -6.57 -7.12
CA ALA A 65 -6.87 -6.14 -5.90
C ALA A 65 -6.94 -7.23 -4.81
N GLY A 66 -5.82 -7.45 -4.14
CA GLY A 66 -5.75 -8.31 -2.96
C GLY A 66 -6.48 -7.69 -1.76
N LEU A 67 -6.82 -8.51 -0.77
CA LEU A 67 -7.63 -8.09 0.39
C LEU A 67 -6.98 -6.95 1.18
N TYR A 68 -5.66 -6.94 1.32
CA TYR A 68 -4.92 -5.89 2.03
C TYR A 68 -5.16 -4.47 1.49
N CYS A 69 -5.47 -4.34 0.18
CA CYS A 69 -5.79 -3.04 -0.42
C CYS A 69 -7.08 -2.45 0.17
N TYR A 70 -8.10 -3.29 0.37
CA TYR A 70 -9.37 -2.88 0.98
C TYR A 70 -9.17 -2.50 2.45
N PHE A 71 -8.38 -3.30 3.20
CA PHE A 71 -8.03 -2.97 4.58
C PHE A 71 -7.42 -1.57 4.69
N MET A 72 -6.41 -1.28 3.89
CA MET A 72 -5.72 0.01 3.93
C MET A 72 -6.63 1.17 3.51
N MET A 73 -7.40 1.02 2.43
CA MET A 73 -8.24 2.11 1.89
C MET A 73 -9.48 2.39 2.75
N LEU A 74 -9.98 1.42 3.53
CA LEU A 74 -11.15 1.57 4.41
C LEU A 74 -10.76 1.90 5.86
N SER A 75 -9.49 1.93 6.19
CA SER A 75 -9.03 2.10 7.57
C SER A 75 -9.17 3.53 8.11
N ALA A 76 -9.23 4.53 7.24
CA ALA A 76 -9.23 5.93 7.67
C ALA A 76 -10.42 6.30 8.58
N GLN A 77 -11.54 5.56 8.51
CA GLN A 77 -12.68 5.74 9.43
C GLN A 77 -12.34 5.47 10.90
N TRP A 78 -11.32 4.63 11.16
CA TRP A 78 -10.85 4.27 12.50
C TRP A 78 -9.83 5.25 13.06
N LEU A 79 -9.37 6.20 12.28
CA LEU A 79 -8.40 7.21 12.71
C LEU A 79 -9.09 8.52 13.02
N LYS A 80 -8.63 9.20 14.08
CA LYS A 80 -8.91 10.62 14.30
C LYS A 80 -8.28 11.44 13.18
N ASP A 81 -8.78 12.65 12.97
CA ASP A 81 -8.13 13.59 12.07
C ASP A 81 -6.73 13.92 12.60
N GLY A 82 -5.73 13.85 11.73
CA GLY A 82 -4.31 13.93 12.11
C GLY A 82 -3.70 12.61 12.61
N GLY A 83 -4.49 11.56 12.82
CA GLY A 83 -4.02 10.25 13.26
C GLY A 83 -3.12 9.56 12.24
N LEU A 84 -2.16 8.76 12.73
CA LEU A 84 -1.17 8.07 11.93
C LEU A 84 -1.59 6.62 11.63
N SER A 85 -1.23 6.15 10.45
CA SER A 85 -1.43 4.76 10.06
C SER A 85 -0.14 4.15 9.54
N CYS A 86 0.16 2.91 9.97
CA CYS A 86 1.37 2.17 9.61
C CYS A 86 0.99 0.75 9.17
N TRP A 87 1.33 0.38 7.96
CA TRP A 87 0.92 -0.86 7.31
C TRP A 87 2.10 -1.68 6.82
N LEU A 88 2.21 -2.93 7.26
CA LEU A 88 3.07 -3.90 6.61
C LEU A 88 2.26 -4.62 5.54
N VAL A 89 2.61 -4.45 4.27
CA VAL A 89 1.84 -4.94 3.12
C VAL A 89 2.75 -5.44 1.99
N PRO A 90 2.24 -6.29 1.07
CA PRO A 90 2.97 -6.65 -0.14
C PRO A 90 3.32 -5.41 -0.97
N SER A 91 4.57 -5.35 -1.44
CA SER A 91 5.05 -4.21 -2.25
C SER A 91 4.57 -4.21 -3.69
N GLU A 92 3.92 -5.29 -4.14
CA GLU A 92 3.49 -5.47 -5.53
C GLU A 92 2.54 -4.37 -6.05
N PHE A 93 1.73 -3.73 -5.13
CA PHE A 93 0.82 -2.65 -5.54
C PHE A 93 1.56 -1.47 -6.19
N MET A 94 2.85 -1.33 -5.95
CA MET A 94 3.66 -0.23 -6.51
C MET A 94 3.77 -0.30 -8.03
N ASP A 95 3.71 -1.51 -8.62
CA ASP A 95 4.03 -1.73 -10.03
C ASP A 95 2.91 -2.33 -10.87
N VAL A 96 1.89 -2.90 -10.21
CA VAL A 96 0.79 -3.58 -10.91
C VAL A 96 -0.39 -2.64 -11.18
N ASN A 97 -1.18 -2.95 -12.21
CA ASN A 97 -2.30 -2.11 -12.63
C ASN A 97 -3.36 -1.91 -11.55
N TYR A 98 -3.68 -2.92 -10.74
CA TYR A 98 -4.66 -2.76 -9.67
C TYR A 98 -4.16 -1.85 -8.54
N GLY A 99 -2.84 -1.69 -8.40
CA GLY A 99 -2.22 -0.81 -7.41
C GLY A 99 -2.40 0.68 -7.69
N VAL A 100 -2.80 1.05 -8.92
CA VAL A 100 -3.10 2.45 -9.27
C VAL A 100 -4.15 3.06 -8.32
N ALA A 101 -5.20 2.29 -7.97
CA ALA A 101 -6.22 2.76 -7.03
C ALA A 101 -5.65 3.03 -5.63
N VAL A 102 -4.78 2.14 -5.14
CA VAL A 102 -4.10 2.32 -3.84
C VAL A 102 -3.20 3.55 -3.87
N LYS A 103 -2.40 3.72 -4.93
CA LYS A 103 -1.52 4.88 -5.10
C LYS A 103 -2.32 6.19 -5.18
N ARG A 104 -3.46 6.21 -5.88
CA ARG A 104 -4.37 7.37 -5.90
C ARG A 104 -4.89 7.68 -4.51
N TYR A 105 -5.32 6.67 -3.74
CA TYR A 105 -5.76 6.85 -2.37
C TYR A 105 -4.66 7.50 -1.51
N LEU A 106 -3.44 6.99 -1.58
CA LEU A 106 -2.29 7.51 -0.83
C LEU A 106 -1.91 8.95 -1.21
N LEU A 107 -2.21 9.37 -2.45
CA LEU A 107 -1.90 10.72 -2.94
C LEU A 107 -3.05 11.73 -2.80
N GLN A 108 -4.30 11.26 -2.74
CA GLN A 108 -5.48 12.15 -2.83
C GLN A 108 -6.36 12.16 -1.58
N ASN A 109 -6.39 11.06 -0.82
CA ASN A 109 -7.30 10.92 0.33
C ASN A 109 -6.61 11.04 1.68
N VAL A 110 -5.29 10.82 1.72
CA VAL A 110 -4.49 10.86 2.95
C VAL A 110 -3.14 11.52 2.66
N GLU A 111 -2.46 11.99 3.68
CA GLU A 111 -1.09 12.51 3.57
C GLU A 111 -0.11 11.35 3.65
N LEU A 112 0.41 10.88 2.51
CA LEU A 112 1.45 9.87 2.45
C LEU A 112 2.75 10.43 3.00
N LEU A 113 3.34 9.78 4.00
CA LEU A 113 4.55 10.24 4.67
C LEU A 113 5.78 9.43 4.29
N HIS A 114 5.64 8.09 4.28
CA HIS A 114 6.80 7.23 4.11
C HIS A 114 6.41 5.89 3.49
N ILE A 115 7.24 5.40 2.56
CA ILE A 115 7.24 4.01 2.12
C ILE A 115 8.63 3.44 2.35
N HIS A 116 8.73 2.42 3.20
CA HIS A 116 9.95 1.65 3.42
C HIS A 116 9.82 0.28 2.77
N ARG A 117 10.70 -0.05 1.85
CA ARG A 117 10.74 -1.34 1.15
C ARG A 117 11.84 -2.23 1.72
N PHE A 118 11.50 -3.46 2.04
CA PHE A 118 12.50 -4.47 2.38
C PHE A 118 13.17 -5.01 1.12
N LYS A 119 14.43 -5.38 1.21
CA LYS A 119 15.13 -6.09 0.14
C LYS A 119 14.60 -7.53 0.04
N ALA A 120 14.81 -8.17 -1.11
CA ALA A 120 14.40 -9.56 -1.33
C ALA A 120 15.05 -10.55 -0.34
N ASP A 121 16.26 -10.23 0.11
CA ASP A 121 17.03 -11.04 1.08
C ASP A 121 16.60 -10.80 2.53
N ASP A 122 15.88 -9.69 2.80
CA ASP A 122 15.33 -9.34 4.11
C ASP A 122 13.95 -10.00 4.28
N LEU A 123 13.91 -11.31 4.42
CA LEU A 123 12.66 -12.06 4.59
C LEU A 123 11.98 -11.67 5.91
N GLN A 124 10.86 -10.95 5.80
CA GLN A 124 10.03 -10.59 6.95
C GLN A 124 9.17 -11.77 7.45
N PHE A 125 9.02 -12.79 6.64
CA PHE A 125 8.25 -14.00 6.92
C PHE A 125 9.04 -15.22 6.45
N ALA A 126 9.24 -16.21 7.33
CA ALA A 126 10.01 -17.41 7.04
C ALA A 126 9.46 -18.25 5.86
N ASP A 127 8.14 -18.15 5.59
CA ASP A 127 7.42 -18.99 4.62
C ASP A 127 6.88 -18.23 3.39
N ALA A 128 7.17 -16.94 3.23
CA ALA A 128 6.59 -16.16 2.14
C ALA A 128 7.66 -15.42 1.33
N LEU A 129 7.86 -15.84 0.07
CA LEU A 129 8.65 -15.13 -0.96
C LEU A 129 7.95 -13.85 -1.46
N VAL A 130 7.37 -13.06 -0.55
CA VAL A 130 6.66 -11.84 -0.91
C VAL A 130 7.50 -10.64 -0.48
N SER A 131 7.92 -9.83 -1.46
CA SER A 131 8.52 -8.53 -1.16
C SER A 131 7.51 -7.67 -0.42
N SER A 132 7.85 -7.25 0.78
CA SER A 132 7.00 -6.43 1.66
C SER A 132 7.49 -4.99 1.73
N CYS A 133 6.59 -4.10 2.13
CA CYS A 133 6.92 -2.73 2.46
C CYS A 133 6.09 -2.23 3.64
N ILE A 134 6.61 -1.21 4.32
CA ILE A 134 5.87 -0.45 5.31
C ILE A 134 5.36 0.81 4.64
N VAL A 135 4.05 1.07 4.73
CA VAL A 135 3.41 2.30 4.25
C VAL A 135 2.93 3.10 5.46
N VAL A 136 3.37 4.35 5.58
CA VAL A 136 2.98 5.26 6.66
C VAL A 136 2.27 6.46 6.06
N PHE A 137 1.06 6.74 6.54
CA PHE A 137 0.30 7.93 6.16
C PHE A 137 -0.43 8.53 7.36
N ARG A 138 -0.82 9.80 7.23
CA ARG A 138 -1.67 10.52 8.18
C ARG A 138 -3.05 10.72 7.59
N LYS A 139 -4.09 10.56 8.41
CA LYS A 139 -5.45 10.96 8.05
C LYS A 139 -5.55 12.49 8.05
N SER A 140 -5.25 13.08 6.94
CA SER A 140 -5.40 14.53 6.69
C SER A 140 -5.57 14.78 5.20
N VAL A 141 -6.12 15.91 4.85
CA VAL A 141 -6.07 16.38 3.46
C VAL A 141 -4.60 16.53 3.07
N PRO A 142 -4.14 15.88 1.97
CA PRO A 142 -2.73 15.96 1.60
C PRO A 142 -2.33 17.40 1.27
N PRO A 143 -1.28 17.94 1.92
CA PRO A 143 -0.74 19.24 1.54
C PRO A 143 -0.21 19.20 0.10
N SER A 144 -0.37 20.28 -0.65
CA SER A 144 -0.03 20.35 -2.09
C SER A 144 1.44 20.07 -2.42
N CYS A 145 2.35 20.27 -1.47
CA CYS A 145 3.80 20.17 -1.69
C CYS A 145 4.54 19.46 -0.54
N HIS A 146 3.87 18.55 0.20
CA HIS A 146 4.57 17.79 1.22
C HIS A 146 5.59 16.81 0.62
N GLU A 147 6.56 16.43 1.42
CA GLU A 147 7.60 15.49 1.03
C GLU A 147 7.25 14.08 1.49
N VAL A 148 7.42 13.13 0.59
CA VAL A 148 7.26 11.69 0.86
C VAL A 148 8.64 11.04 0.91
N LYS A 149 8.92 10.30 1.98
CA LYS A 149 10.16 9.55 2.13
C LYS A 149 10.02 8.15 1.52
N PHE A 150 10.95 7.79 0.66
CA PHE A 150 11.11 6.43 0.11
C PHE A 150 12.44 5.86 0.63
N THR A 151 12.39 4.71 1.29
CA THR A 151 13.58 4.07 1.86
C THR A 151 13.61 2.59 1.53
N ILE A 152 14.81 2.02 1.39
CA ILE A 152 14.99 0.60 1.08
C ILE A 152 16.14 0.00 1.89
N GLY A 153 15.96 -1.25 2.30
CA GLY A 153 16.94 -2.07 3.03
C GLY A 153 17.13 -1.65 4.48
N GLY A 154 17.73 -2.51 5.29
CA GLY A 154 17.90 -2.29 6.70
C GLY A 154 16.58 -2.19 7.46
N THR A 155 16.44 -1.21 8.33
CA THR A 155 15.21 -0.95 9.08
C THR A 155 14.63 0.41 8.73
N ILE A 156 13.34 0.63 9.05
CA ILE A 156 12.67 1.92 8.82
C ILE A 156 13.41 3.11 9.50
N ASN A 157 14.07 2.84 10.64
CA ASN A 157 14.83 3.85 11.40
C ASN A 157 16.28 3.99 10.93
N ASN A 158 16.83 2.93 10.32
CA ASN A 158 18.19 2.91 9.78
C ASN A 158 18.20 2.25 8.40
N PRO A 159 17.64 2.91 7.39
CA PRO A 159 17.58 2.38 6.03
C PRO A 159 18.94 2.52 5.33
N GLU A 160 19.20 1.64 4.37
CA GLU A 160 20.42 1.70 3.55
C GLU A 160 20.36 2.83 2.52
N THR A 161 19.18 3.12 2.00
CA THR A 161 18.96 4.17 1.01
C THR A 161 17.76 5.02 1.39
N ILE A 162 17.89 6.32 1.25
CA ILE A 162 16.83 7.30 1.51
C ILE A 162 16.67 8.19 0.28
N ARG A 163 15.44 8.38 -0.15
CA ARG A 163 15.07 9.35 -1.16
C ARG A 163 13.82 10.11 -0.72
N THR A 164 13.85 11.43 -0.86
CA THR A 164 12.70 12.28 -0.57
C THR A 164 12.17 12.88 -1.88
N ILE A 165 10.87 12.77 -2.11
CA ILE A 165 10.22 13.21 -3.34
C ILE A 165 9.00 14.06 -2.95
N LYS A 166 8.80 15.19 -3.62
CA LYS A 166 7.59 16.00 -3.43
C LYS A 166 6.36 15.26 -3.92
N ALA A 167 5.30 15.25 -3.13
CA ALA A 167 4.07 14.50 -3.46
C ALA A 167 3.47 14.87 -4.82
N ASN A 168 3.59 16.13 -5.23
CA ASN A 168 3.11 16.61 -6.54
C ASN A 168 3.91 16.09 -7.75
N GLN A 169 5.07 15.46 -7.52
CA GLN A 169 5.86 14.78 -8.56
C GLN A 169 5.50 13.29 -8.68
N LEU A 170 4.70 12.76 -7.75
CA LEU A 170 4.27 11.37 -7.75
C LEU A 170 3.01 11.20 -8.62
N ARG A 171 3.02 10.17 -9.46
CA ARG A 171 1.86 9.77 -10.26
C ARG A 171 1.44 8.35 -9.89
N ALA A 172 0.15 8.13 -9.78
CA ALA A 172 -0.39 6.82 -9.43
C ALA A 172 -0.17 5.78 -10.55
N GLU A 173 -0.05 6.24 -11.78
CA GLU A 173 0.16 5.42 -12.98
C GLU A 173 1.60 4.89 -13.09
N ASP A 174 2.57 5.57 -12.47
CA ASP A 174 3.97 5.20 -12.55
C ASP A 174 4.28 3.95 -11.72
N LYS A 175 5.37 3.27 -12.07
CA LYS A 175 5.93 2.18 -11.25
C LYS A 175 6.74 2.77 -10.12
N TRP A 176 6.23 2.63 -8.90
CA TRP A 176 6.87 3.24 -7.73
C TRP A 176 8.14 2.54 -7.26
N THR A 177 8.41 1.30 -7.70
CA THR A 177 9.72 0.67 -7.44
C THR A 177 10.88 1.46 -8.02
N ASN A 178 10.67 2.20 -9.11
CA ASN A 178 11.71 3.08 -9.69
C ASN A 178 12.06 4.26 -8.78
N LEU A 179 11.18 4.64 -7.85
CA LEU A 179 11.40 5.75 -6.93
C LEU A 179 12.46 5.46 -5.87
N PHE A 180 12.81 4.21 -5.64
CA PHE A 180 13.85 3.80 -4.68
C PHE A 180 15.27 3.86 -5.24
N ASN A 181 15.42 3.97 -6.56
CA ASN A 181 16.72 4.03 -7.22
C ASN A 181 17.21 5.48 -7.29
N HIS A 182 18.52 5.70 -7.14
CA HIS A 182 19.15 7.02 -7.23
C HIS A 182 19.30 7.56 -8.67
N GLY A 183 18.78 6.84 -9.68
CA GLY A 183 18.76 7.34 -11.05
C GLY A 183 17.86 8.57 -11.21
N PRO A 184 18.12 9.43 -12.21
CA PRO A 184 17.17 10.50 -12.56
C PRO A 184 15.81 9.85 -12.80
N ILE A 185 14.72 10.52 -12.34
CA ILE A 185 13.37 10.22 -12.82
C ILE A 185 13.50 10.32 -14.33
N GLN A 186 13.27 9.23 -15.05
CA GLN A 186 13.49 9.20 -16.50
C GLN A 186 12.74 10.39 -17.11
N THR A 187 13.50 11.36 -17.57
CA THR A 187 13.05 12.34 -18.55
C THR A 187 12.55 11.54 -19.76
N GLU A 188 11.43 11.94 -20.31
CA GLU A 188 10.76 11.33 -21.46
C GLU A 188 11.79 10.76 -22.45
N ALA A 189 11.77 9.45 -22.60
CA ALA A 189 12.58 8.82 -23.63
C ALA A 189 12.05 9.33 -24.96
N GLU A 190 12.94 9.79 -25.86
CA GLU A 190 12.57 10.29 -27.19
C GLU A 190 11.81 9.24 -28.02
N ALA A 191 11.95 7.95 -27.67
CA ALA A 191 11.20 6.85 -28.27
C ALA A 191 11.09 5.67 -27.28
N THR A 192 10.01 4.92 -27.37
CA THR A 192 9.75 3.70 -26.60
C THR A 192 9.79 2.46 -27.50
N LEU A 193 9.96 1.28 -26.90
CA LEU A 193 9.84 0.03 -27.69
C LEU A 193 8.47 -0.11 -28.38
N GLY A 194 7.42 0.48 -27.81
CA GLY A 194 6.09 0.49 -28.38
C GLY A 194 5.96 1.29 -29.68
N ASP A 195 6.88 2.23 -29.94
CA ASP A 195 6.92 3.02 -31.18
C ASP A 195 7.46 2.21 -32.36
N PHE A 196 8.23 1.17 -32.06
CA PHE A 196 8.87 0.32 -33.06
C PHE A 196 8.27 -1.08 -33.17
N PHE A 197 7.67 -1.59 -32.05
CA PHE A 197 7.23 -2.97 -31.95
C PHE A 197 5.85 -3.09 -31.29
N THR A 198 5.02 -3.99 -31.82
CA THR A 198 3.79 -4.40 -31.11
C THR A 198 4.14 -5.48 -30.07
N VAL A 199 4.19 -5.10 -28.80
CA VAL A 199 4.48 -6.02 -27.70
C VAL A 199 3.20 -6.76 -27.30
N LYS A 200 3.21 -8.09 -27.40
CA LYS A 200 2.09 -8.95 -26.94
C LYS A 200 2.59 -9.91 -25.86
N ARG A 201 1.70 -10.22 -24.93
CA ARG A 201 1.97 -11.29 -23.94
C ARG A 201 2.05 -12.62 -24.70
N GLY A 202 3.12 -13.38 -24.50
CA GLY A 202 3.24 -14.74 -25.00
C GLY A 202 2.19 -15.69 -24.43
N VAL A 203 2.07 -16.87 -25.03
CA VAL A 203 1.18 -17.93 -24.54
C VAL A 203 1.72 -18.43 -23.21
N ALA A 204 0.88 -18.39 -22.15
CA ALA A 204 1.22 -19.05 -20.91
C ALA A 204 1.05 -20.56 -21.09
N THR A 205 2.15 -21.30 -21.09
CA THR A 205 2.14 -22.75 -21.30
C THR A 205 1.58 -23.55 -20.12
N GLY A 206 1.37 -22.90 -18.96
CA GLY A 206 0.73 -23.52 -17.79
C GLY A 206 1.53 -24.61 -17.09
N ASP A 207 2.70 -24.94 -17.61
CA ASP A 207 3.61 -25.95 -17.10
C ASP A 207 4.86 -25.26 -16.52
N ASN A 208 4.82 -25.06 -15.19
CA ASN A 208 5.99 -24.70 -14.36
C ASN A 208 5.98 -25.56 -13.11
#